data_6e9284305261ec9dde23cbab37854359
#
_entry.id   6e9284305261ec9dde23cbab37854359
#
_cell.length_a   1.000
_cell.length_b   1.000
_cell.length_c   1.000
_cell.angle_alpha   90.00
_cell.angle_beta   90.00
_cell.angle_gamma   90.00
#
_symmetry.space_group_name_H-M   'P 1'
#
loop_
_entity.id
_entity.type
_entity.pdbx_description
1 polymer ?
#
loop_
_entity_poly.entity_id
_entity_poly.type
_entity_poly.pdbx_seq_one_letter_code
_entity_poly.pdbx_strand_id
1 'polypeptide(L)'
;MSLFSYLFINFGAKFSDMEYKETEIKGVWIIEPKVFNDARGYFFEVWKQDDFDKHIGYHTSFIQDNQSKSSYGVLRGLHYQKGEYSQAKLVRVLRGRVVDVAVDIRKSSPTFGKYVMVELSEENNRQLFIPRGFAHGFLVLSDEAVFTYKVDNVYAPQHEASIKWNDPSVNINWPVAAKDVVTSEKDLLKAKSLEEAEVFE
;
A
#
# COMPACT_ATOMS: atom_id res chain seq x y z
N MET A 1 19.15 -5.01 49.55
CA MET A 1 19.77 -5.66 48.40
C MET A 1 18.63 -6.03 47.46
N SER A 2 18.41 -5.21 46.46
CA SER A 2 17.34 -5.37 45.48
C SER A 2 17.93 -6.10 44.26
N LEU A 3 17.46 -7.33 44.00
CA LEU A 3 17.76 -8.06 42.78
C LEU A 3 16.88 -7.51 41.65
N PHE A 4 17.41 -6.64 40.87
CA PHE A 4 16.85 -6.36 39.53
C PHE A 4 17.24 -7.53 38.61
N SER A 5 16.34 -8.51 38.48
CA SER A 5 16.41 -9.50 37.43
C SER A 5 16.04 -8.84 36.13
N TYR A 6 17.00 -8.35 35.37
CA TYR A 6 16.83 -8.02 33.97
C TYR A 6 16.55 -9.32 33.21
N LEU A 7 15.30 -9.54 32.88
CA LEU A 7 14.93 -10.59 31.93
C LEU A 7 15.45 -10.11 30.56
N PHE A 8 16.69 -10.49 30.24
CA PHE A 8 17.17 -10.42 28.87
C PHE A 8 16.31 -11.39 28.05
N ILE A 9 15.32 -10.85 27.32
CA ILE A 9 14.69 -11.58 26.23
C ILE A 9 15.84 -11.95 25.30
N ASN A 10 16.05 -13.23 25.15
CA ASN A 10 17.09 -13.80 24.30
C ASN A 10 16.76 -13.42 22.84
N PHE A 11 17.34 -12.34 22.31
CA PHE A 11 17.19 -11.85 20.94
C PHE A 11 17.79 -12.78 19.88
N GLY A 12 18.06 -14.03 20.25
CA GLY A 12 18.55 -15.07 19.33
C GLY A 12 17.44 -15.87 18.61
N ALA A 13 16.16 -15.65 18.93
CA ALA A 13 15.08 -16.24 18.16
C ALA A 13 14.91 -15.46 16.85
N LYS A 14 14.80 -16.16 15.72
CA LYS A 14 14.49 -15.58 14.41
C LYS A 14 13.26 -14.68 14.52
N PHE A 15 13.46 -13.36 14.57
CA PHE A 15 12.38 -12.36 14.61
C PHE A 15 11.72 -12.10 13.24
N SER A 16 12.06 -12.85 12.21
CA SER A 16 11.45 -12.69 10.88
C SER A 16 10.44 -13.80 10.62
N ASP A 17 9.27 -13.67 11.24
CA ASP A 17 8.12 -14.48 10.87
C ASP A 17 7.03 -13.58 10.24
N MET A 18 7.42 -12.65 9.36
CA MET A 18 6.47 -12.00 8.45
C MET A 18 6.00 -13.02 7.44
N GLU A 19 4.69 -13.11 7.25
CA GLU A 19 4.11 -13.93 6.19
C GLU A 19 3.97 -13.08 4.92
N TYR A 20 4.51 -13.57 3.81
CA TYR A 20 4.44 -12.94 2.50
C TYR A 20 3.52 -13.77 1.61
N LYS A 21 2.44 -13.17 1.14
CA LYS A 21 1.45 -13.79 0.26
C LYS A 21 1.37 -13.03 -1.06
N GLU A 22 1.83 -13.63 -2.15
CA GLU A 22 1.59 -13.06 -3.48
C GLU A 22 0.09 -13.14 -3.79
N THR A 23 -0.46 -12.06 -4.32
CA THR A 23 -1.88 -12.02 -4.72
C THR A 23 -2.09 -12.68 -6.08
N GLU A 24 -3.32 -12.72 -6.57
CA GLU A 24 -3.65 -13.19 -7.93
C GLU A 24 -3.04 -12.31 -9.03
N ILE A 25 -2.61 -11.10 -8.73
CA ILE A 25 -1.89 -10.22 -9.65
C ILE A 25 -0.41 -10.24 -9.32
N LYS A 26 0.36 -10.86 -10.20
CA LYS A 26 1.80 -11.10 -10.00
C LYS A 26 2.58 -9.84 -9.65
N GLY A 27 3.35 -9.94 -8.57
CA GLY A 27 4.22 -8.89 -8.03
C GLY A 27 3.56 -8.05 -6.94
N VAL A 28 2.24 -8.13 -6.73
CA VAL A 28 1.55 -7.50 -5.61
C VAL A 28 1.52 -8.47 -4.43
N TRP A 29 2.01 -8.02 -3.25
CA TRP A 29 2.18 -8.87 -2.08
C TRP A 29 1.49 -8.31 -0.86
N ILE A 30 0.73 -9.14 -0.17
CA ILE A 30 0.24 -8.89 1.18
C ILE A 30 1.31 -9.38 2.15
N ILE A 31 1.68 -8.50 3.11
CA ILE A 31 2.70 -8.80 4.12
C ILE A 31 2.02 -8.71 5.48
N GLU A 32 2.00 -9.81 6.21
CA GLU A 32 1.39 -9.92 7.53
C GLU A 32 2.47 -10.08 8.61
N PRO A 33 2.67 -9.08 9.49
CA PRO A 33 3.67 -9.19 10.55
C PRO A 33 3.18 -10.12 11.66
N LYS A 34 4.11 -10.82 12.31
CA LYS A 34 3.83 -11.51 13.56
C LYS A 34 3.83 -10.51 14.72
N VAL A 35 2.66 -10.34 15.32
CA VAL A 35 2.47 -9.42 16.44
C VAL A 35 2.69 -10.16 17.77
N PHE A 36 3.55 -9.61 18.62
CA PHE A 36 3.85 -10.12 19.97
C PHE A 36 3.17 -9.22 21.00
N ASN A 37 2.22 -9.76 21.75
CA ASN A 37 1.46 -9.03 22.75
C ASN A 37 1.92 -9.38 24.17
N ASP A 38 2.00 -8.35 25.07
CA ASP A 38 2.22 -8.52 26.50
C ASP A 38 1.43 -7.45 27.31
N ALA A 39 1.62 -7.39 28.63
CA ALA A 39 0.93 -6.43 29.50
C ALA A 39 1.25 -4.95 29.21
N ARG A 40 2.24 -4.65 28.41
CA ARG A 40 2.65 -3.30 28.02
C ARG A 40 2.07 -2.85 26.68
N GLY A 41 1.46 -3.78 25.91
CA GLY A 41 0.97 -3.57 24.56
C GLY A 41 1.52 -4.61 23.59
N TYR A 42 1.98 -4.18 22.42
CA TYR A 42 2.47 -5.09 21.38
C TYR A 42 3.80 -4.62 20.79
N PHE A 43 4.49 -5.58 20.19
CA PHE A 43 5.69 -5.35 19.37
C PHE A 43 5.62 -6.22 18.12
N PHE A 44 6.06 -5.68 16.98
CA PHE A 44 6.34 -6.45 15.77
C PHE A 44 7.40 -5.76 14.92
N GLU A 45 8.12 -6.55 14.13
CA GLU A 45 9.03 -6.04 13.11
C GLU A 45 8.19 -5.53 11.93
N VAL A 46 8.35 -4.25 11.59
CA VAL A 46 7.58 -3.61 10.51
C VAL A 46 8.26 -3.81 9.17
N TRP A 47 9.60 -3.81 9.15
CA TRP A 47 10.39 -3.82 7.95
C TRP A 47 11.77 -4.42 8.21
N LYS A 48 12.22 -5.25 7.28
CA LYS A 48 13.59 -5.75 7.23
C LYS A 48 13.99 -5.98 5.78
N GLN A 49 15.03 -5.27 5.31
CA GLN A 49 15.44 -5.25 3.91
C GLN A 49 15.74 -6.63 3.35
N ASP A 50 16.64 -7.39 4.02
CA ASP A 50 17.08 -8.70 3.52
C ASP A 50 15.92 -9.71 3.40
N ASP A 51 14.97 -9.65 4.34
CA ASP A 51 13.82 -10.55 4.37
C ASP A 51 12.83 -10.20 3.26
N PHE A 52 12.59 -8.91 3.06
CA PHE A 52 11.75 -8.40 1.98
C PHE A 52 12.32 -8.80 0.61
N ASP A 53 13.58 -8.49 0.33
CA ASP A 53 14.23 -8.78 -0.94
C ASP A 53 14.20 -10.28 -1.26
N LYS A 54 14.43 -11.12 -0.24
CA LYS A 54 14.36 -12.57 -0.37
C LYS A 54 12.99 -13.07 -0.83
N HIS A 55 11.90 -12.50 -0.29
CA HIS A 55 10.54 -12.94 -0.62
C HIS A 55 10.02 -12.35 -1.92
N ILE A 56 10.32 -11.07 -2.18
CA ILE A 56 9.92 -10.39 -3.42
C ILE A 56 10.76 -10.87 -4.61
N GLY A 57 12.00 -11.36 -4.37
CA GLY A 57 12.88 -11.92 -5.39
C GLY A 57 13.80 -10.93 -6.08
N TYR A 58 13.79 -9.66 -5.66
CA TYR A 58 14.70 -8.62 -6.14
C TYR A 58 14.89 -7.52 -5.10
N HIS A 59 15.97 -6.75 -5.24
CA HIS A 59 16.28 -5.64 -4.34
C HIS A 59 15.39 -4.43 -4.61
N THR A 60 14.76 -3.90 -3.56
CA THR A 60 14.00 -2.65 -3.61
C THR A 60 14.51 -1.69 -2.54
N SER A 61 15.14 -0.59 -2.96
CA SER A 61 15.64 0.44 -2.04
C SER A 61 14.58 1.53 -1.85
N PHE A 62 13.91 1.54 -0.70
CA PHE A 62 12.99 2.64 -0.37
C PHE A 62 13.75 3.86 0.13
N ILE A 63 13.47 5.01 -0.48
CA ILE A 63 14.22 6.26 -0.26
C ILE A 63 13.41 7.36 0.41
N GLN A 64 12.09 7.19 0.54
CA GLN A 64 11.20 8.20 1.12
C GLN A 64 10.02 7.53 1.84
N ASP A 65 9.68 8.07 3.02
CA ASP A 65 8.45 7.74 3.75
C ASP A 65 7.47 8.92 3.68
N ASN A 66 6.20 8.60 3.47
CA ASN A 66 5.10 9.58 3.44
C ASN A 66 4.01 9.18 4.43
N GLN A 67 3.32 10.17 4.99
CA GLN A 67 2.17 9.96 5.85
C GLN A 67 1.04 10.92 5.50
N SER A 68 -0.19 10.43 5.54
CA SER A 68 -1.40 11.24 5.38
C SER A 68 -2.42 10.88 6.46
N LYS A 69 -3.30 11.84 6.78
CA LYS A 69 -4.51 11.62 7.58
C LYS A 69 -5.73 11.98 6.74
N SER A 70 -6.77 11.17 6.81
CA SER A 70 -8.01 11.36 6.03
C SER A 70 -9.21 10.89 6.84
N SER A 71 -10.38 11.50 6.60
CA SER A 71 -11.65 11.13 7.22
C SER A 71 -12.40 10.08 6.39
N TYR A 72 -13.49 9.54 6.95
CA TYR A 72 -14.39 8.59 6.28
C TYR A 72 -14.76 9.03 4.88
N GLY A 73 -14.81 8.09 3.95
CA GLY A 73 -15.20 8.32 2.56
C GLY A 73 -14.14 9.01 1.69
N VAL A 74 -13.04 9.51 2.27
CA VAL A 74 -11.95 10.08 1.46
C VAL A 74 -11.29 8.99 0.64
N LEU A 75 -11.27 9.21 -0.68
CA LEU A 75 -10.55 8.40 -1.66
C LEU A 75 -9.38 9.21 -2.21
N ARG A 76 -8.18 8.63 -2.16
CA ARG A 76 -6.97 9.17 -2.79
C ARG A 76 -6.49 8.20 -3.87
N GLY A 77 -6.53 8.61 -5.11
CA GLY A 77 -6.11 7.74 -6.23
C GLY A 77 -6.92 7.95 -7.50
N LEU A 78 -6.67 7.14 -8.52
CA LEU A 78 -5.64 6.09 -8.60
C LEU A 78 -4.36 6.71 -9.16
N HIS A 79 -3.33 6.86 -8.36
CA HIS A 79 -2.12 7.62 -8.71
C HIS A 79 -0.95 6.72 -9.11
N TYR A 80 -0.17 7.18 -10.08
CA TYR A 80 1.12 6.60 -10.46
C TYR A 80 2.05 7.69 -11.02
N GLN A 81 3.34 7.38 -11.17
CA GLN A 81 4.29 8.20 -11.94
C GLN A 81 4.73 7.44 -13.18
N LYS A 82 4.86 8.16 -14.30
CA LYS A 82 5.13 7.60 -15.62
C LYS A 82 6.63 7.35 -15.85
N GLY A 83 6.92 6.40 -16.76
CA GLY A 83 8.27 6.14 -17.26
C GLY A 83 9.26 5.80 -16.14
N GLU A 84 10.45 6.36 -16.25
CA GLU A 84 11.56 6.14 -15.29
C GLU A 84 11.27 6.61 -13.86
N TYR A 85 10.31 7.53 -13.69
CA TYR A 85 9.88 8.03 -12.38
C TYR A 85 8.85 7.12 -11.68
N SER A 86 8.48 6.01 -12.30
CA SER A 86 7.59 5.03 -11.68
C SER A 86 8.06 4.63 -10.28
N GLN A 87 7.13 4.45 -9.36
CA GLN A 87 7.41 4.14 -7.96
C GLN A 87 6.78 2.81 -7.56
N ALA A 88 7.58 1.93 -6.96
CA ALA A 88 7.04 0.88 -6.12
C ALA A 88 6.67 1.46 -4.74
N LYS A 89 5.65 0.90 -4.11
CA LYS A 89 5.12 1.38 -2.83
C LYS A 89 4.98 0.23 -1.85
N LEU A 90 5.34 0.48 -0.59
CA LEU A 90 4.99 -0.38 0.53
C LEU A 90 4.11 0.43 1.49
N VAL A 91 2.84 0.05 1.59
CA VAL A 91 1.80 0.84 2.25
C VAL A 91 1.24 0.12 3.48
N ARG A 92 0.80 0.88 4.48
CA ARG A 92 0.13 0.37 5.69
C ARG A 92 -0.70 1.44 6.38
N VAL A 93 -1.59 1.01 7.28
CA VAL A 93 -2.39 1.88 8.16
C VAL A 93 -1.81 1.85 9.57
N LEU A 94 -1.61 3.04 10.16
CA LEU A 94 -1.19 3.20 11.56
C LEU A 94 -2.37 3.36 12.50
N ARG A 95 -3.49 3.92 12.01
CA ARG A 95 -4.73 4.12 12.76
C ARG A 95 -5.91 4.07 11.81
N GLY A 96 -7.00 3.45 12.25
CA GLY A 96 -8.20 3.31 11.46
C GLY A 96 -8.11 2.20 10.41
N ARG A 97 -8.93 2.30 9.37
CA ARG A 97 -9.12 1.25 8.37
C ARG A 97 -9.37 1.84 7.00
N VAL A 98 -8.72 1.24 5.99
CA VAL A 98 -8.93 1.58 4.58
C VAL A 98 -9.13 0.32 3.75
N VAL A 99 -9.73 0.45 2.59
CA VAL A 99 -9.52 -0.50 1.50
C VAL A 99 -8.50 0.10 0.53
N ASP A 100 -7.45 -0.66 0.26
CA ASP A 100 -6.34 -0.28 -0.62
C ASP A 100 -6.46 -1.01 -1.94
N VAL A 101 -6.21 -0.31 -3.06
CA VAL A 101 -6.42 -0.84 -4.41
C VAL A 101 -5.18 -0.60 -5.26
N ALA A 102 -4.70 -1.67 -5.89
CA ALA A 102 -3.65 -1.63 -6.90
C ALA A 102 -4.20 -2.15 -8.24
N VAL A 103 -4.16 -1.32 -9.28
CA VAL A 103 -4.61 -1.65 -10.64
C VAL A 103 -3.39 -1.91 -11.51
N ASP A 104 -3.33 -3.07 -12.15
CA ASP A 104 -2.28 -3.39 -13.12
C ASP A 104 -2.45 -2.55 -14.40
N ILE A 105 -1.47 -1.70 -14.68
CA ILE A 105 -1.46 -0.84 -15.87
C ILE A 105 -0.28 -1.15 -16.80
N ARG A 106 0.22 -2.38 -16.78
CA ARG A 106 1.23 -2.91 -17.70
C ARG A 106 0.55 -3.58 -18.88
N LYS A 107 0.61 -3.00 -20.08
CA LYS A 107 -0.10 -3.50 -21.28
C LYS A 107 0.23 -4.95 -21.65
N SER A 108 1.49 -5.35 -21.45
CA SER A 108 1.93 -6.72 -21.74
C SER A 108 1.51 -7.74 -20.67
N SER A 109 0.94 -7.29 -19.55
CA SER A 109 0.49 -8.16 -18.46
C SER A 109 -0.81 -8.89 -18.81
N PRO A 110 -0.93 -10.19 -18.48
CA PRO A 110 -2.20 -10.92 -18.62
C PRO A 110 -3.30 -10.39 -17.69
N THR A 111 -2.93 -9.57 -16.70
CA THR A 111 -3.84 -8.93 -15.74
C THR A 111 -4.01 -7.43 -15.97
N PHE A 112 -3.65 -6.93 -17.16
CA PHE A 112 -3.88 -5.52 -17.53
C PHE A 112 -5.33 -5.10 -17.25
N GLY A 113 -5.53 -3.99 -16.56
CA GLY A 113 -6.84 -3.47 -16.17
C GLY A 113 -7.52 -4.20 -15.02
N LYS A 114 -6.92 -5.29 -14.49
CA LYS A 114 -7.41 -5.94 -13.27
C LYS A 114 -6.84 -5.26 -12.03
N TYR A 115 -7.52 -5.45 -10.90
CA TYR A 115 -7.11 -4.85 -9.64
C TYR A 115 -7.09 -5.86 -8.49
N VAL A 116 -6.26 -5.59 -7.51
CA VAL A 116 -6.29 -6.20 -6.18
C VAL A 116 -6.90 -5.19 -5.22
N MET A 117 -7.75 -5.67 -4.31
CA MET A 117 -8.36 -4.86 -3.25
C MET A 117 -8.10 -5.54 -1.91
N VAL A 118 -7.44 -4.84 -0.98
CA VAL A 118 -7.03 -5.38 0.32
C VAL A 118 -7.44 -4.43 1.44
N GLU A 119 -8.07 -4.96 2.49
CA GLU A 119 -8.30 -4.18 3.71
C GLU A 119 -7.00 -4.08 4.52
N LEU A 120 -6.60 -2.84 4.83
CA LEU A 120 -5.48 -2.51 5.71
C LEU A 120 -6.02 -1.75 6.92
N SER A 121 -5.60 -2.14 8.13
CA SER A 121 -6.06 -1.51 9.36
C SER A 121 -5.02 -1.58 10.48
N GLU A 122 -5.24 -0.77 11.54
CA GLU A 122 -4.45 -0.84 12.77
C GLU A 122 -4.62 -2.18 13.49
N GLU A 123 -5.74 -2.87 13.29
CA GLU A 123 -6.00 -4.18 13.91
C GLU A 123 -5.28 -5.32 13.20
N ASN A 124 -5.29 -5.32 11.85
CA ASN A 124 -4.68 -6.41 11.09
C ASN A 124 -3.16 -6.20 10.84
N ASN A 125 -2.67 -4.97 11.00
CA ASN A 125 -1.27 -4.58 10.78
C ASN A 125 -0.70 -4.98 9.40
N ARG A 126 -1.56 -5.32 8.44
CA ARG A 126 -1.16 -5.71 7.08
C ARG A 126 -0.46 -4.58 6.37
N GLN A 127 0.45 -4.97 5.50
CA GLN A 127 1.08 -4.09 4.52
C GLN A 127 0.77 -4.63 3.12
N LEU A 128 0.71 -3.73 2.14
CA LEU A 128 0.61 -4.09 0.74
C LEU A 128 1.85 -3.58 0.00
N PHE A 129 2.57 -4.48 -0.66
CA PHE A 129 3.62 -4.10 -1.60
C PHE A 129 3.03 -4.05 -3.00
N ILE A 130 3.22 -2.93 -3.66
CA ILE A 130 2.74 -2.62 -5.00
C ILE A 130 3.97 -2.29 -5.85
N PRO A 131 4.35 -3.11 -6.83
CA PRO A 131 5.51 -2.85 -7.66
C PRO A 131 5.27 -1.69 -8.63
N ARG A 132 6.31 -1.28 -9.34
CA ARG A 132 6.19 -0.34 -10.46
C ARG A 132 5.27 -0.90 -11.53
N GLY A 133 4.56 -0.05 -12.25
CA GLY A 133 3.63 -0.47 -13.29
C GLY A 133 2.18 -0.62 -12.81
N PHE A 134 1.86 -0.06 -11.65
CA PHE A 134 0.52 -0.06 -11.08
C PHE A 134 0.01 1.36 -10.81
N ALA A 135 -1.29 1.57 -10.98
CA ALA A 135 -2.01 2.70 -10.42
C ALA A 135 -2.54 2.32 -9.03
N HIS A 136 -2.40 3.22 -8.06
CA HIS A 136 -2.66 2.94 -6.65
C HIS A 136 -3.59 3.98 -6.03
N GLY A 137 -4.49 3.52 -5.17
CA GLY A 137 -5.35 4.38 -4.37
C GLY A 137 -5.94 3.66 -3.18
N PHE A 138 -6.51 4.41 -2.26
CA PHE A 138 -7.21 3.86 -1.10
C PHE A 138 -8.47 4.65 -0.75
N LEU A 139 -9.42 3.99 -0.10
CA LEU A 139 -10.67 4.57 0.41
C LEU A 139 -10.75 4.34 1.93
N VAL A 140 -11.02 5.40 2.69
CA VAL A 140 -11.15 5.34 4.15
C VAL A 140 -12.50 4.77 4.58
N LEU A 141 -12.48 3.75 5.43
CA LEU A 141 -13.66 3.04 5.94
C LEU A 141 -13.98 3.29 7.42
N SER A 142 -13.06 3.89 8.18
CA SER A 142 -13.25 4.35 9.57
C SER A 142 -13.48 5.85 9.64
N ASP A 143 -13.85 6.39 10.80
CA ASP A 143 -14.05 7.83 10.99
C ASP A 143 -12.84 8.64 10.55
N GLU A 144 -11.64 8.12 10.82
CA GLU A 144 -10.38 8.64 10.31
C GLU A 144 -9.38 7.51 10.06
N ALA A 145 -8.42 7.73 9.18
CA ALA A 145 -7.28 6.84 8.99
C ALA A 145 -5.97 7.61 8.88
N VAL A 146 -4.92 7.07 9.50
CA VAL A 146 -3.52 7.51 9.32
C VAL A 146 -2.84 6.46 8.46
N PHE A 147 -2.49 6.87 7.25
CA PHE A 147 -1.91 6.02 6.21
C PHE A 147 -0.47 6.41 5.96
N THR A 148 0.44 5.44 5.91
CA THR A 148 1.86 5.67 5.63
C THR A 148 2.34 4.75 4.53
N TYR A 149 3.33 5.22 3.75
CA TYR A 149 3.90 4.42 2.66
C TYR A 149 5.34 4.82 2.34
N LYS A 150 6.14 3.80 2.02
CA LYS A 150 7.49 3.95 1.47
C LYS A 150 7.44 3.95 -0.05
N VAL A 151 8.34 4.69 -0.69
CA VAL A 151 8.53 4.69 -2.15
C VAL A 151 10.00 4.51 -2.52
N ASP A 152 10.24 3.84 -3.63
CA ASP A 152 11.58 3.48 -4.13
C ASP A 152 12.14 4.48 -5.16
N ASN A 153 11.42 5.58 -5.43
CA ASN A 153 11.87 6.60 -6.37
C ASN A 153 11.40 7.99 -5.93
N VAL A 154 12.03 9.02 -6.48
CA VAL A 154 11.74 10.42 -6.17
C VAL A 154 10.35 10.84 -6.65
N TYR A 155 9.77 11.83 -5.98
CA TYR A 155 8.55 12.46 -6.46
C TYR A 155 8.85 13.42 -7.61
N ALA A 156 8.21 13.19 -8.76
CA ALA A 156 8.33 13.98 -9.97
C ALA A 156 6.93 14.46 -10.44
N PRO A 157 6.47 15.64 -10.00
CA PRO A 157 5.09 16.11 -10.26
C PRO A 157 4.73 16.22 -11.75
N GLN A 158 5.72 16.44 -12.63
CA GLN A 158 5.52 16.47 -14.09
C GLN A 158 5.28 15.09 -14.70
N HIS A 159 5.62 14.02 -13.98
CA HIS A 159 5.38 12.63 -14.39
C HIS A 159 4.18 12.00 -13.66
N GLU A 160 3.56 12.72 -12.74
CA GLU A 160 2.37 12.24 -12.03
C GLU A 160 1.20 12.08 -12.99
N ALA A 161 0.50 10.97 -12.85
CA ALA A 161 -0.72 10.67 -13.59
C ALA A 161 -1.72 9.95 -12.70
N SER A 162 -2.99 9.95 -13.11
CA SER A 162 -4.05 9.26 -12.39
C SER A 162 -5.11 8.68 -13.34
N ILE A 163 -5.68 7.56 -12.92
CA ILE A 163 -6.85 6.93 -13.55
C ILE A 163 -8.07 7.26 -12.69
N LYS A 164 -9.21 7.45 -13.34
CA LYS A 164 -10.48 7.68 -12.65
C LYS A 164 -10.78 6.52 -11.71
N TRP A 165 -11.05 6.83 -10.45
CA TRP A 165 -11.37 5.84 -9.42
C TRP A 165 -12.62 5.01 -9.76
N ASN A 166 -13.52 5.56 -10.56
CA ASN A 166 -14.77 4.95 -11.04
C ASN A 166 -14.73 4.61 -12.54
N ASP A 167 -13.54 4.36 -13.08
CA ASP A 167 -13.39 3.95 -14.49
C ASP A 167 -14.20 2.69 -14.78
N PRO A 168 -15.10 2.70 -15.77
CA PRO A 168 -15.98 1.57 -16.04
C PRO A 168 -15.24 0.36 -16.61
N SER A 169 -14.07 0.54 -17.24
CA SER A 169 -13.27 -0.57 -17.78
C SER A 169 -12.50 -1.32 -16.69
N VAL A 170 -12.10 -0.63 -15.62
CA VAL A 170 -11.51 -1.23 -14.40
C VAL A 170 -12.61 -1.79 -13.51
N ASN A 171 -13.73 -1.08 -13.38
CA ASN A 171 -14.94 -1.46 -12.65
C ASN A 171 -14.67 -1.89 -11.20
N ILE A 172 -13.97 -1.04 -10.43
CA ILE A 172 -13.66 -1.31 -9.03
C ILE A 172 -14.94 -1.30 -8.19
N ASN A 173 -15.18 -2.39 -7.46
CA ASN A 173 -16.34 -2.50 -6.56
C ASN A 173 -16.01 -1.88 -5.18
N TRP A 174 -16.05 -0.55 -5.10
CA TRP A 174 -15.80 0.16 -3.86
C TRP A 174 -16.88 -0.13 -2.81
N PRO A 175 -16.53 -0.36 -1.53
CA PRO A 175 -17.49 -0.69 -0.47
C PRO A 175 -18.28 0.51 0.08
N VAL A 176 -18.12 1.70 -0.51
CA VAL A 176 -18.82 2.93 -0.14
C VAL A 176 -19.60 3.42 -1.36
N ALA A 177 -20.83 3.89 -1.15
CA ALA A 177 -21.64 4.42 -2.25
C ALA A 177 -20.96 5.63 -2.90
N ALA A 178 -21.02 5.74 -4.22
CA ALA A 178 -20.33 6.79 -4.98
C ALA A 178 -20.65 8.21 -4.51
N LYS A 179 -21.86 8.46 -4.01
CA LYS A 179 -22.30 9.76 -3.46
C LYS A 179 -21.59 10.15 -2.15
N ASP A 180 -21.04 9.16 -1.43
CA ASP A 180 -20.37 9.34 -0.14
C ASP A 180 -18.83 9.34 -0.29
N VAL A 181 -18.31 9.16 -1.53
CA VAL A 181 -16.90 9.24 -1.84
C VAL A 181 -16.46 10.70 -1.95
N VAL A 182 -15.40 11.04 -1.19
CA VAL A 182 -14.78 12.37 -1.20
C VAL A 182 -13.43 12.31 -1.85
N THR A 183 -13.24 12.98 -2.99
CA THR A 183 -11.97 13.05 -3.71
C THR A 183 -11.46 14.48 -3.77
N SER A 184 -10.17 14.68 -4.08
CA SER A 184 -9.64 16.01 -4.34
C SER A 184 -10.12 16.55 -5.69
N GLU A 185 -10.20 17.87 -5.82
CA GLU A 185 -10.47 18.53 -7.11
C GLU A 185 -9.45 18.11 -8.18
N LYS A 186 -8.18 17.93 -7.79
CA LYS A 186 -7.13 17.45 -8.68
C LYS A 186 -7.45 16.06 -9.24
N ASP A 187 -7.93 15.14 -8.41
CA ASP A 187 -8.26 13.77 -8.83
C ASP A 187 -9.50 13.76 -9.75
N LEU A 188 -10.45 14.67 -9.51
CA LEU A 188 -11.61 14.81 -10.38
C LEU A 188 -11.26 15.36 -11.76
N LEU A 189 -10.38 16.39 -11.83
CA LEU A 189 -10.10 17.11 -13.07
C LEU A 189 -9.00 16.50 -13.93
N LYS A 190 -8.01 15.81 -13.31
CA LYS A 190 -6.82 15.32 -14.02
C LYS A 190 -6.82 13.82 -14.30
N ALA A 191 -7.68 13.05 -13.63
CA ALA A 191 -7.77 11.63 -13.86
C ALA A 191 -8.34 11.32 -15.26
N LYS A 192 -7.67 10.40 -15.96
CA LYS A 192 -8.07 9.91 -17.28
C LYS A 192 -8.78 8.56 -17.16
N SER A 193 -9.51 8.16 -18.19
CA SER A 193 -9.90 6.75 -18.32
C SER A 193 -8.66 5.86 -18.52
N LEU A 194 -8.77 4.57 -18.22
CA LEU A 194 -7.68 3.61 -18.47
C LEU A 194 -7.27 3.61 -19.95
N GLU A 195 -8.24 3.76 -20.85
CA GLU A 195 -8.03 3.81 -22.30
C GLU A 195 -7.20 5.02 -22.73
N GLU A 196 -7.40 6.18 -22.09
CA GLU A 196 -6.71 7.44 -22.41
C GLU A 196 -5.41 7.62 -21.61
N ALA A 197 -5.17 6.78 -20.61
CA ALA A 197 -4.04 6.88 -19.72
C ALA A 197 -2.74 6.45 -20.41
N GLU A 198 -1.64 7.16 -20.11
CA GLU A 198 -0.31 6.73 -20.49
C GLU A 198 0.15 5.64 -19.52
N VAL A 199 0.11 4.40 -19.97
CA VAL A 199 0.40 3.20 -19.17
C VAL A 199 1.78 2.61 -19.51
N PHE A 200 2.18 1.54 -18.83
CA PHE A 200 3.47 0.89 -19.04
C PHE A 200 3.35 -0.18 -20.16
N GLU A 201 4.40 -0.30 -20.98
CA GLU A 201 4.49 -1.33 -22.02
C GLU A 201 4.79 -2.72 -21.43
#